data_af4ad1cee65d16e5d05875f1fef7f8de
#
_entry.id   af4ad1cee65d16e5d05875f1fef7f8de
#
_cell.length_a   1.000
_cell.length_b   1.000
_cell.length_c   1.000
_cell.angle_alpha   90.00
_cell.angle_beta   90.00
_cell.angle_gamma   90.00
#
_symmetry.space_group_name_H-M   'P 1'
#
loop_
_entity.id
_entity.type
_entity.pdbx_description
1 polymer ?
#
loop_
_entity_poly.entity_id
_entity_poly.type
_entity_poly.pdbx_seq_one_letter_code
_entity_poly.pdbx_strand_id
1 'polypeptide(L)'
;MSEQDRYTPEEWRTLQFAPFWMFSAVIGAYDRFDPRDHQAFLRCLEAAVLADGRLRREVLASVLADRERLAEQFRTEPRSIGVGLFQVDAVLAKAGPDEADRFKDMLVLDVGEGVARARGRYGTEMSDDDAKAVALAAQLLAADYSPAVD
;
A
#
# COMPACT_ATOMS: atom_id res chain seq x y z
N MET A 1 -7.19 -23.11 -6.52
CA MET A 1 -7.53 -22.44 -5.25
C MET A 1 -6.90 -21.05 -5.25
N SER A 2 -7.71 -20.01 -5.01
CA SER A 2 -7.20 -18.64 -4.98
C SER A 2 -6.55 -18.34 -3.63
N GLU A 3 -5.68 -17.34 -3.60
CA GLU A 3 -5.07 -16.88 -2.35
C GLU A 3 -6.13 -16.37 -1.37
N GLN A 4 -7.20 -15.75 -1.90
CA GLN A 4 -8.30 -15.24 -1.08
C GLN A 4 -8.91 -16.31 -0.19
N ASP A 5 -8.98 -17.56 -0.64
CA ASP A 5 -9.58 -18.67 0.11
C ASP A 5 -8.81 -19.00 1.39
N ARG A 6 -7.57 -18.52 1.51
CA ARG A 6 -6.71 -18.78 2.69
C ARG A 6 -6.95 -17.78 3.82
N TYR A 7 -7.75 -16.75 3.57
CA TYR A 7 -7.98 -15.65 4.51
C TYR A 7 -9.47 -15.52 4.83
N THR A 8 -9.77 -15.00 6.00
CA THR A 8 -11.15 -14.62 6.32
C THR A 8 -11.52 -13.38 5.48
N PRO A 9 -12.84 -13.09 5.32
CA PRO A 9 -13.25 -11.88 4.62
C PRO A 9 -12.66 -10.60 5.22
N GLU A 10 -12.54 -10.53 6.55
CA GLU A 10 -11.96 -9.38 7.24
C GLU A 10 -10.47 -9.27 6.99
N GLU A 11 -9.75 -10.40 7.02
CA GLU A 11 -8.32 -10.42 6.69
C GLU A 11 -8.07 -10.00 5.25
N TRP A 12 -8.88 -10.51 4.32
CA TRP A 12 -8.74 -10.15 2.92
C TRP A 12 -8.98 -8.64 2.71
N ARG A 13 -10.01 -8.10 3.39
CA ARG A 13 -10.26 -6.66 3.34
C ARG A 13 -9.10 -5.85 3.91
N THR A 14 -8.48 -6.32 4.98
CA THR A 14 -7.27 -5.69 5.54
C THR A 14 -6.17 -5.62 4.49
N LEU A 15 -5.95 -6.68 3.74
CA LEU A 15 -4.98 -6.68 2.64
C LEU A 15 -5.39 -5.74 1.51
N GLN A 16 -6.68 -5.70 1.17
CA GLN A 16 -7.18 -4.77 0.14
C GLN A 16 -7.02 -3.31 0.55
N PHE A 17 -7.14 -3.00 1.82
CA PHE A 17 -6.97 -1.64 2.34
C PHE A 17 -5.50 -1.25 2.52
N ALA A 18 -4.58 -2.20 2.49
CA ALA A 18 -3.17 -1.91 2.71
C ALA A 18 -2.62 -0.83 1.77
N PRO A 19 -2.86 -0.87 0.45
CA PRO A 19 -2.41 0.22 -0.42
C PRO A 19 -3.02 1.58 -0.06
N PHE A 20 -4.28 1.60 0.38
CA PHE A 20 -4.95 2.85 0.79
C PHE A 20 -4.31 3.44 2.04
N TRP A 21 -3.96 2.62 3.04
CA TRP A 21 -3.25 3.10 4.23
C TRP A 21 -1.87 3.64 3.86
N MET A 22 -1.14 2.95 2.98
CA MET A 22 0.17 3.42 2.55
C MET A 22 0.07 4.74 1.80
N PHE A 23 -0.87 4.86 0.88
CA PHE A 23 -1.15 6.10 0.17
C PHE A 23 -1.48 7.23 1.15
N SER A 24 -2.37 6.95 2.11
CA SER A 24 -2.76 7.93 3.13
C SER A 24 -1.58 8.39 3.99
N ALA A 25 -0.67 7.47 4.30
CA ALA A 25 0.53 7.80 5.06
C ALA A 25 1.39 8.83 4.32
N VAL A 26 1.51 8.70 3.02
CA VAL A 26 2.33 9.60 2.20
C VAL A 26 1.66 10.96 2.02
N ILE A 27 0.36 11.00 1.72
CA ILE A 27 -0.34 12.26 1.42
C ILE A 27 -0.88 12.96 2.67
N GLY A 28 -0.85 12.30 3.83
CA GLY A 28 -1.31 12.84 5.11
C GLY A 28 -2.75 12.44 5.48
N ALA A 29 -3.66 12.35 4.52
CA ALA A 29 -5.03 11.88 4.76
C ALA A 29 -5.68 11.50 3.43
N TYR A 30 -6.39 10.37 3.42
CA TYR A 30 -7.03 9.88 2.20
C TYR A 30 -8.08 10.88 1.64
N ASP A 31 -8.80 11.58 2.53
CA ASP A 31 -9.84 12.53 2.15
C ASP A 31 -9.29 13.82 1.54
N ARG A 32 -7.99 14.03 1.63
CA ARG A 32 -7.36 15.17 0.99
C ARG A 32 -7.42 14.98 -0.53
N PHE A 33 -8.22 15.79 -1.20
CA PHE A 33 -8.42 15.63 -2.62
C PHE A 33 -7.38 16.40 -3.41
N ASP A 34 -6.45 15.65 -4.02
CA ASP A 34 -5.57 16.15 -5.07
C ASP A 34 -5.63 15.14 -6.21
N PRO A 35 -6.19 15.52 -7.37
CA PRO A 35 -6.33 14.60 -8.50
C PRO A 35 -5.01 13.99 -8.97
N ARG A 36 -3.91 14.73 -8.86
CA ARG A 36 -2.58 14.22 -9.26
C ARG A 36 -2.10 13.11 -8.34
N ASP A 37 -2.33 13.25 -7.04
CA ASP A 37 -1.95 12.23 -6.07
C ASP A 37 -2.76 10.94 -6.31
N HIS A 38 -4.06 11.07 -6.53
CA HIS A 38 -4.92 9.92 -6.81
C HIS A 38 -4.57 9.25 -8.13
N GLN A 39 -4.21 10.01 -9.17
CA GLN A 39 -3.74 9.44 -10.43
C GLN A 39 -2.43 8.69 -10.25
N ALA A 40 -1.49 9.25 -9.49
CA ALA A 40 -0.23 8.60 -9.20
C ALA A 40 -0.45 7.28 -8.47
N PHE A 41 -1.34 7.26 -7.48
CA PHE A 41 -1.71 6.06 -6.76
C PHE A 41 -2.23 4.98 -7.71
N LEU A 42 -3.18 5.33 -8.57
CA LEU A 42 -3.75 4.38 -9.54
C LEU A 42 -2.67 3.81 -10.46
N ARG A 43 -1.77 4.66 -10.98
CA ARG A 43 -0.67 4.21 -11.83
C ARG A 43 0.26 3.24 -11.10
N CYS A 44 0.54 3.51 -9.83
CA CYS A 44 1.37 2.62 -9.02
C CYS A 44 0.71 1.25 -8.88
N LEU A 45 -0.60 1.19 -8.63
CA LEU A 45 -1.33 -0.07 -8.53
C LEU A 45 -1.34 -0.83 -9.86
N GLU A 46 -1.58 -0.13 -10.96
CA GLU A 46 -1.60 -0.74 -12.29
C GLU A 46 -0.24 -1.31 -12.69
N ALA A 47 0.84 -0.63 -12.33
CA ALA A 47 2.18 -1.12 -12.58
C ALA A 47 2.52 -2.32 -11.66
N ALA A 48 2.16 -2.22 -10.39
CA ALA A 48 2.50 -3.23 -9.38
C ALA A 48 1.81 -4.56 -9.62
N VAL A 49 0.61 -4.56 -10.20
CA VAL A 49 -0.13 -5.81 -10.47
C VAL A 49 0.57 -6.68 -11.51
N LEU A 50 1.45 -6.11 -12.31
CA LEU A 50 2.19 -6.85 -13.34
C LEU A 50 3.44 -7.55 -12.82
N ALA A 51 3.86 -7.24 -11.59
CA ALA A 51 5.07 -7.81 -11.02
C ALA A 51 4.80 -9.20 -10.42
N ASP A 52 5.88 -9.95 -10.18
CA ASP A 52 5.80 -11.30 -9.63
C ASP A 52 5.33 -11.28 -8.17
N GLY A 53 4.58 -12.29 -7.80
CA GLY A 53 4.05 -12.44 -6.45
C GLY A 53 2.57 -12.75 -6.51
N ARG A 54 2.22 -13.98 -6.11
CA ARG A 54 0.86 -14.48 -6.26
C ARG A 54 -0.14 -13.74 -5.40
N LEU A 55 0.19 -13.56 -4.10
CA LEU A 55 -0.69 -12.87 -3.16
C LEU A 55 -0.90 -11.41 -3.56
N ARG A 56 0.20 -10.68 -3.80
CA ARG A 56 0.09 -9.26 -4.15
C ARG A 56 -0.67 -9.06 -5.44
N ARG A 57 -0.49 -9.94 -6.43
CA ARG A 57 -1.18 -9.86 -7.70
C ARG A 57 -2.69 -10.05 -7.53
N GLU A 58 -3.11 -11.05 -6.76
CA GLU A 58 -4.54 -11.28 -6.51
C GLU A 58 -5.17 -10.12 -5.73
N VAL A 59 -4.50 -9.63 -4.69
CA VAL A 59 -5.02 -8.50 -3.93
C VAL A 59 -5.14 -7.26 -4.81
N LEU A 60 -4.08 -6.91 -5.54
CA LEU A 60 -4.10 -5.72 -6.40
C LEU A 60 -5.13 -5.84 -7.52
N ALA A 61 -5.27 -7.01 -8.13
CA ALA A 61 -6.30 -7.22 -9.15
C ALA A 61 -7.69 -7.00 -8.58
N SER A 62 -7.96 -7.49 -7.36
CA SER A 62 -9.24 -7.28 -6.70
C SER A 62 -9.47 -5.81 -6.34
N VAL A 63 -8.43 -5.10 -5.93
CA VAL A 63 -8.51 -3.66 -5.64
C VAL A 63 -8.84 -2.88 -6.90
N LEU A 64 -8.15 -3.18 -8.00
CA LEU A 64 -8.39 -2.47 -9.28
C LEU A 64 -9.79 -2.75 -9.82
N ALA A 65 -10.29 -3.99 -9.67
CA ALA A 65 -11.62 -4.36 -10.14
C ALA A 65 -12.75 -3.66 -9.36
N ASP A 66 -12.54 -3.39 -8.08
CA ASP A 66 -13.55 -2.86 -7.16
C ASP A 66 -13.14 -1.53 -6.52
N ARG A 67 -12.25 -0.78 -7.15
CA ARG A 67 -11.57 0.35 -6.51
C ARG A 67 -12.52 1.43 -5.99
N GLU A 68 -13.59 1.75 -6.72
CA GLU A 68 -14.53 2.79 -6.30
C GLU A 68 -15.27 2.38 -5.04
N ARG A 69 -15.71 1.13 -4.99
CA ARG A 69 -16.40 0.59 -3.81
C ARG A 69 -15.46 0.50 -2.62
N LEU A 70 -14.24 0.04 -2.83
CA LEU A 70 -13.24 -0.04 -1.76
C LEU A 70 -12.85 1.34 -1.25
N ALA A 71 -12.68 2.31 -2.14
CA ALA A 71 -12.40 3.70 -1.75
C ALA A 71 -13.52 4.27 -0.87
N GLU A 72 -14.78 4.02 -1.24
CA GLU A 72 -15.92 4.45 -0.46
C GLU A 72 -15.96 3.79 0.91
N GLN A 73 -15.70 2.48 0.97
CA GLN A 73 -15.63 1.75 2.23
C GLN A 73 -14.46 2.24 3.09
N PHE A 74 -13.33 2.56 2.47
CA PHE A 74 -12.15 3.02 3.17
C PHE A 74 -12.39 4.37 3.88
N ARG A 75 -13.21 5.24 3.31
CA ARG A 75 -13.54 6.54 3.93
C ARG A 75 -14.18 6.40 5.29
N THR A 76 -14.88 5.30 5.53
CA THR A 76 -15.55 5.03 6.80
C THR A 76 -14.79 4.02 7.66
N GLU A 77 -13.58 3.64 7.25
CA GLU A 77 -12.76 2.69 7.99
C GLU A 77 -12.29 3.30 9.30
N PRO A 78 -12.64 2.71 10.46
CA PRO A 78 -12.32 3.31 11.76
C PRO A 78 -10.87 3.16 12.19
N ARG A 79 -10.12 2.20 11.60
CA ARG A 79 -8.73 1.98 11.98
C ARG A 79 -7.83 3.10 11.47
N SER A 80 -6.95 3.59 12.34
CA SER A 80 -5.92 4.55 11.93
C SER A 80 -4.93 3.90 10.96
N ILE A 81 -4.14 4.73 10.28
CA ILE A 81 -3.08 4.25 9.39
C ILE A 81 -2.14 3.29 10.13
N GLY A 82 -1.72 3.68 11.35
CA GLY A 82 -0.79 2.87 12.14
C GLY A 82 -1.38 1.53 12.52
N VAL A 83 -2.62 1.51 13.01
CA VAL A 83 -3.31 0.26 13.35
C VAL A 83 -3.51 -0.60 12.11
N GLY A 84 -3.94 0.01 11.00
CA GLY A 84 -4.16 -0.71 9.75
C GLY A 84 -2.90 -1.39 9.24
N LEU A 85 -1.80 -0.66 9.14
CA LEU A 85 -0.53 -1.22 8.67
C LEU A 85 0.01 -2.30 9.61
N PHE A 86 -0.13 -2.10 10.92
CA PHE A 86 0.25 -3.13 11.90
C PHE A 86 -0.55 -4.42 11.68
N GLN A 87 -1.84 -4.30 11.41
CA GLN A 87 -2.69 -5.47 11.16
C GLN A 87 -2.39 -6.13 9.81
N VAL A 88 -1.98 -5.38 8.80
CA VAL A 88 -1.50 -5.96 7.54
C VAL A 88 -0.33 -6.91 7.81
N ASP A 89 0.65 -6.48 8.60
CA ASP A 89 1.76 -7.34 8.99
C ASP A 89 1.27 -8.62 9.68
N ALA A 90 0.33 -8.50 10.61
CA ALA A 90 -0.22 -9.65 11.33
C ALA A 90 -0.92 -10.63 10.37
N VAL A 91 -1.68 -10.13 9.41
CA VAL A 91 -2.35 -10.98 8.42
C VAL A 91 -1.32 -11.66 7.52
N LEU A 92 -0.27 -10.96 7.12
CA LEU A 92 0.79 -11.49 6.26
C LEU A 92 1.58 -12.63 6.94
N ALA A 93 1.48 -12.77 8.25
CA ALA A 93 2.09 -13.91 8.95
C ALA A 93 1.53 -15.26 8.46
N LYS A 94 0.35 -15.27 7.85
CA LYS A 94 -0.24 -16.48 7.24
C LYS A 94 0.34 -16.81 5.87
N ALA A 95 0.97 -15.86 5.22
CA ALA A 95 1.62 -16.08 3.93
C ALA A 95 2.99 -16.72 4.13
N GLY A 96 3.52 -17.35 3.09
CA GLY A 96 4.92 -17.75 3.11
C GLY A 96 5.82 -16.50 3.18
N PRO A 97 7.05 -16.63 3.75
CA PRO A 97 7.93 -15.46 3.91
C PRO A 97 8.18 -14.70 2.61
N ASP A 98 8.36 -15.39 1.51
CA ASP A 98 8.61 -14.74 0.21
C ASP A 98 7.41 -13.93 -0.26
N GLU A 99 6.21 -14.46 -0.12
CA GLU A 99 4.98 -13.76 -0.51
C GLU A 99 4.71 -12.57 0.41
N ALA A 100 4.97 -12.72 1.71
CA ALA A 100 4.84 -11.61 2.67
C ALA A 100 5.82 -10.50 2.33
N ASP A 101 7.08 -10.82 2.06
CA ASP A 101 8.11 -9.84 1.71
C ASP A 101 7.75 -9.12 0.40
N ARG A 102 7.29 -9.83 -0.60
CA ARG A 102 6.88 -9.23 -1.86
C ARG A 102 5.68 -8.30 -1.70
N PHE A 103 4.74 -8.67 -0.84
CA PHE A 103 3.59 -7.82 -0.54
C PHE A 103 4.04 -6.52 0.15
N LYS A 104 4.92 -6.63 1.15
CA LYS A 104 5.46 -5.46 1.86
C LYS A 104 6.29 -4.57 0.92
N ASP A 105 7.11 -5.17 0.06
CA ASP A 105 7.89 -4.43 -0.93
C ASP A 105 6.98 -3.66 -1.90
N MET A 106 5.89 -4.27 -2.32
CA MET A 106 4.89 -3.58 -3.15
C MET A 106 4.34 -2.35 -2.43
N LEU A 107 3.97 -2.49 -1.17
CA LEU A 107 3.43 -1.36 -0.41
C LEU A 107 4.45 -0.24 -0.24
N VAL A 108 5.68 -0.57 0.14
CA VAL A 108 6.70 0.42 0.46
C VAL A 108 7.30 1.03 -0.81
N LEU A 109 7.70 0.20 -1.77
CA LEU A 109 8.44 0.64 -2.95
C LEU A 109 7.50 1.08 -4.08
N ASP A 110 6.54 0.24 -4.44
CA ASP A 110 5.70 0.54 -5.60
C ASP A 110 4.66 1.62 -5.27
N VAL A 111 4.03 1.53 -4.10
CA VAL A 111 3.00 2.50 -3.69
C VAL A 111 3.62 3.67 -2.94
N GLY A 112 4.29 3.41 -1.82
CA GLY A 112 4.82 4.45 -0.95
C GLY A 112 5.81 5.37 -1.66
N GLU A 113 6.92 4.81 -2.13
CA GLU A 113 7.91 5.59 -2.86
C GLU A 113 7.38 6.09 -4.20
N GLY A 114 6.58 5.28 -4.88
CA GLY A 114 6.01 5.67 -6.18
C GLY A 114 5.17 6.94 -6.08
N VAL A 115 4.27 7.01 -5.12
CA VAL A 115 3.44 8.19 -4.88
C VAL A 115 4.30 9.37 -4.38
N ALA A 116 5.22 9.10 -3.46
CA ALA A 116 6.10 10.13 -2.91
C ALA A 116 6.96 10.79 -4.00
N ARG A 117 7.51 10.00 -4.92
CA ARG A 117 8.30 10.52 -6.04
C ARG A 117 7.44 11.35 -7.00
N ALA A 118 6.23 10.88 -7.29
CA ALA A 118 5.30 11.59 -8.18
C ALA A 118 4.90 12.96 -7.62
N ARG A 119 4.86 13.11 -6.29
CA ARG A 119 4.57 14.38 -5.61
C ARG A 119 5.79 15.29 -5.53
N GLY A 120 6.98 14.72 -5.66
CA GLY A 120 8.21 15.43 -5.46
C GLY A 120 8.66 16.21 -6.67
N ARG A 121 9.85 16.79 -6.54
CA ARG A 121 10.44 17.66 -7.57
C ARG A 121 10.65 16.88 -8.86
N TYR A 122 10.17 17.43 -9.96
CA TYR A 122 10.25 16.84 -11.31
C TYR A 122 9.58 15.46 -11.42
N GLY A 123 8.74 15.08 -10.44
CA GLY A 123 8.07 13.77 -10.46
C GLY A 123 9.00 12.58 -10.22
N THR A 124 10.23 12.80 -9.74
CA THR A 124 11.23 11.74 -9.58
C THR A 124 11.91 11.71 -8.22
N GLU A 125 11.85 12.81 -7.47
CA GLU A 125 12.53 12.91 -6.17
C GLU A 125 11.52 13.02 -5.04
N MET A 126 11.71 12.21 -3.98
CA MET A 126 10.89 12.33 -2.78
C MET A 126 11.35 13.54 -1.98
N SER A 127 10.38 14.29 -1.41
CA SER A 127 10.70 15.26 -0.37
C SER A 127 11.17 14.54 0.90
N ASP A 128 11.91 15.25 1.76
CA ASP A 128 12.36 14.69 3.04
C ASP A 128 11.17 14.25 3.91
N ASP A 129 10.09 15.02 3.93
CA ASP A 129 8.90 14.69 4.69
C ASP A 129 8.21 13.44 4.18
N ASP A 130 8.08 13.31 2.85
CA ASP A 130 7.49 12.11 2.25
C ASP A 130 8.38 10.89 2.47
N ALA A 131 9.70 11.04 2.39
CA ALA A 131 10.65 9.96 2.67
C ALA A 131 10.52 9.46 4.12
N LYS A 132 10.36 10.39 5.07
CA LYS A 132 10.13 10.02 6.47
C LYS A 132 8.80 9.30 6.66
N ALA A 133 7.75 9.72 5.95
CA ALA A 133 6.45 9.06 6.02
C ALA A 133 6.52 7.63 5.51
N VAL A 134 7.21 7.41 4.39
CA VAL A 134 7.42 6.06 3.84
C VAL A 134 8.21 5.19 4.82
N ALA A 135 9.28 5.73 5.40
CA ALA A 135 10.11 4.99 6.35
C ALA A 135 9.31 4.60 7.62
N LEU A 136 8.49 5.50 8.13
CA LEU A 136 7.65 5.22 9.30
C LEU A 136 6.61 4.14 8.97
N ALA A 137 5.96 4.23 7.82
CA ALA A 137 5.00 3.22 7.37
C ALA A 137 5.68 1.85 7.22
N ALA A 138 6.90 1.81 6.69
CA ALA A 138 7.67 0.58 6.57
C ALA A 138 7.94 -0.05 7.95
N GLN A 139 8.24 0.76 8.96
CA GLN A 139 8.41 0.26 10.33
C GLN A 139 7.13 -0.37 10.87
N LEU A 140 5.98 0.24 10.61
CA LEU A 140 4.69 -0.29 11.06
C LEU A 140 4.36 -1.63 10.40
N LEU A 141 4.83 -1.83 9.18
CA LEU A 141 4.69 -3.10 8.44
C LEU A 141 5.74 -4.14 8.85
N ALA A 142 6.70 -3.77 9.68
CA ALA A 142 7.88 -4.59 9.94
C ALA A 142 8.59 -4.98 8.63
N ALA A 143 8.63 -4.06 7.69
CA ALA A 143 9.33 -4.25 6.42
C ALA A 143 10.80 -3.88 6.57
N ASP A 144 11.66 -4.64 5.90
CA ASP A 144 13.08 -4.32 5.82
C ASP A 144 13.28 -3.26 4.75
N TYR A 145 13.40 -2.01 5.17
CA TYR A 145 13.48 -0.87 4.27
C TYR A 145 14.47 0.16 4.78
N SER A 146 15.39 0.55 3.93
CA SER A 146 16.28 1.67 4.16
C SER A 146 16.14 2.64 2.99
N PRO A 147 15.75 3.90 3.25
CA PRO A 147 15.71 4.88 2.18
C PRO A 147 17.11 5.11 1.63
N ALA A 148 17.19 5.33 0.31
CA ALA A 148 18.46 5.68 -0.30
C ALA A 148 18.95 7.00 0.30
N VAL A 149 20.14 6.96 0.87
CA VAL A 149 20.81 8.15 1.43
C VAL A 149 21.69 8.71 0.34
N ASP A 150 21.35 9.89 -0.12
CA ASP A 150 22.23 10.62 -1.03
C ASP A 150 23.29 11.37 -0.25
#